data_ebb58663e6884f006c5d69a39ee4cac1
#
_entry.id   ebb58663e6884f006c5d69a39ee4cac1
#
_cell.length_a   1.000
_cell.length_b   1.000
_cell.length_c   1.000
_cell.angle_alpha   90.00
_cell.angle_beta   90.00
_cell.angle_gamma   90.00
#
_symmetry.space_group_name_H-M   'P 1'
#
loop_
_entity.id
_entity.type
_entity.pdbx_description
1 polymer ?
#
loop_
_entity_poly.entity_id
_entity_poly.type
_entity_poly.pdbx_seq_one_letter_code
_entity_poly.pdbx_strand_id
1 'polypeptide(L)'
;MNLNYTKHANVRCQQRGIPKEAIEFIYKHGATINTHEAKKYFCNKKKLRSLYFKEKALIRKFDKQILSTAIVCMGSTVITAMKISEGVR
;
A
#
# COMPACT_ATOMS: atom_id res chain seq x y z
N MET A 1 5.39 -8.56 -10.77
CA MET A 1 4.86 -7.19 -11.00
C MET A 1 5.93 -6.17 -10.68
N ASN A 2 6.14 -5.24 -11.58
CA ASN A 2 7.16 -4.22 -11.38
C ASN A 2 6.52 -2.85 -11.26
N LEU A 3 6.55 -2.32 -10.04
CA LEU A 3 6.13 -0.95 -9.81
C LEU A 3 7.31 -0.02 -9.98
N ASN A 4 7.07 1.12 -10.60
CA ASN A 4 8.04 2.20 -10.65
C ASN A 4 7.79 3.13 -9.47
N TYR A 5 8.86 3.78 -8.99
CA TYR A 5 8.76 4.68 -7.85
C TYR A 5 9.39 6.01 -8.23
N THR A 6 8.67 7.09 -7.99
CA THR A 6 9.29 8.42 -8.12
C THR A 6 10.31 8.58 -7.01
N LYS A 7 11.20 9.57 -7.18
CA LYS A 7 12.16 9.89 -6.15
C LYS A 7 11.46 10.23 -4.83
N HIS A 8 10.39 11.00 -4.91
CA HIS A 8 9.60 11.37 -3.75
C HIS A 8 9.04 10.12 -3.04
N ALA A 9 8.50 9.18 -3.83
CA ALA A 9 7.97 7.95 -3.25
C ALA A 9 9.04 7.14 -2.54
N ASN A 10 10.22 7.00 -3.15
CA ASN A 10 11.32 6.29 -2.52
C ASN A 10 11.72 6.94 -1.19
N VAL A 11 11.83 8.28 -1.18
CA VAL A 11 12.19 9.01 0.04
C VAL A 11 11.14 8.78 1.12
N ARG A 12 9.87 8.87 0.77
CA ARG A 12 8.79 8.66 1.73
C ARG A 12 8.80 7.25 2.31
N CYS A 13 9.03 6.25 1.46
CA CYS A 13 9.09 4.87 1.94
C CYS A 13 10.23 4.68 2.94
N GLN A 14 11.39 5.25 2.65
CA GLN A 14 12.53 5.16 3.56
C GLN A 14 12.27 5.90 4.86
N GLN A 15 11.73 7.11 4.79
CA GLN A 15 11.45 7.91 5.97
C GLN A 15 10.46 7.26 6.90
N ARG A 16 9.49 6.54 6.35
CA ARG A 16 8.41 5.94 7.14
C ARG A 16 8.61 4.46 7.38
N GLY A 17 9.72 3.90 6.90
CA GLY A 17 9.99 2.48 7.10
C GLY A 17 8.98 1.57 6.45
N ILE A 18 8.51 1.94 5.26
CA ILE A 18 7.52 1.15 4.53
C ILE A 18 8.24 0.25 3.54
N PRO A 19 8.17 -1.08 3.74
CA PRO A 19 8.84 -1.99 2.80
C PRO A 19 8.08 -2.06 1.48
N LYS A 20 8.83 -2.27 0.41
CA LYS A 20 8.22 -2.32 -0.92
C LYS A 20 7.27 -3.51 -1.09
N GLU A 21 7.51 -4.59 -0.37
CA GLU A 21 6.59 -5.73 -0.37
C GLU A 21 5.20 -5.32 0.11
N ALA A 22 5.14 -4.47 1.13
CA ALA A 22 3.86 -3.98 1.61
C ALA A 22 3.17 -3.10 0.58
N ILE A 23 3.94 -2.27 -0.12
CA ILE A 23 3.40 -1.40 -1.16
C ILE A 23 2.86 -2.23 -2.31
N GLU A 24 3.58 -3.24 -2.74
CA GLU A 24 3.12 -4.12 -3.81
C GLU A 24 1.85 -4.85 -3.43
N PHE A 25 1.75 -5.29 -2.18
CA PHE A 25 0.54 -5.93 -1.69
C PHE A 25 -0.65 -4.97 -1.75
N ILE A 26 -0.46 -3.74 -1.31
CA ILE A 26 -1.52 -2.74 -1.33
C ILE A 26 -1.96 -2.43 -2.77
N TYR A 27 -1.01 -2.32 -3.67
CA TYR A 27 -1.32 -2.05 -5.07
C TYR A 27 -2.12 -3.20 -5.69
N LYS A 28 -1.71 -4.43 -5.38
CA LYS A 28 -2.32 -5.61 -5.99
C LYS A 28 -3.70 -5.91 -5.40
N HIS A 29 -3.87 -5.73 -4.10
CA HIS A 29 -5.07 -6.20 -3.41
C HIS A 29 -5.91 -5.11 -2.76
N GLY A 30 -5.40 -3.88 -2.68
CA GLY A 30 -6.09 -2.82 -1.96
C GLY A 30 -7.32 -2.30 -2.68
N ALA A 31 -8.17 -1.63 -1.92
CA ALA A 31 -9.26 -0.84 -2.48
C ALA A 31 -8.70 0.41 -3.12
N THR A 32 -9.41 0.97 -4.08
CA THR A 32 -8.94 2.15 -4.80
C THR A 32 -9.94 3.28 -4.70
N ILE A 33 -9.43 4.49 -4.68
CA ILE A 33 -10.21 5.71 -4.77
C ILE A 33 -9.61 6.52 -5.91
N ASN A 34 -10.43 6.88 -6.88
CA ASN A 34 -9.97 7.72 -7.98
C ASN A 34 -9.80 9.14 -7.50
N THR A 35 -8.67 9.73 -7.85
CA THR A 35 -8.44 11.16 -7.70
C THR A 35 -8.35 11.75 -9.10
N HIS A 36 -7.92 13.03 -9.22
CA HIS A 36 -7.92 13.70 -10.51
C HIS A 36 -7.18 12.93 -11.59
N GLU A 37 -5.92 12.62 -11.36
CA GLU A 37 -5.09 12.00 -12.37
C GLU A 37 -4.42 10.73 -11.86
N ALA A 38 -4.84 10.26 -10.68
CA ALA A 38 -4.16 9.16 -10.02
C ALA A 38 -5.17 8.33 -9.27
N LYS A 39 -4.71 7.21 -8.73
CA LYS A 39 -5.53 6.36 -7.86
C LYS A 39 -4.83 6.22 -6.51
N LYS A 40 -5.62 6.31 -5.46
CA LYS A 40 -5.15 6.05 -4.12
C LYS A 40 -5.52 4.61 -3.75
N TYR A 41 -4.56 3.87 -3.23
CA TYR A 41 -4.74 2.46 -2.85
C TYR A 41 -4.54 2.31 -1.36
N PHE A 42 -5.36 1.48 -0.73
CA PHE A 42 -5.23 1.18 0.69
C PHE A 42 -5.88 -0.16 0.99
N CYS A 43 -5.47 -0.80 2.09
CA CYS A 43 -6.09 -2.04 2.56
C CYS A 43 -6.75 -1.80 3.90
N ASN A 44 -7.95 -2.33 4.08
CA ASN A 44 -8.59 -2.33 5.39
C ASN A 44 -8.50 -3.72 6.01
N LYS A 45 -8.91 -3.82 7.28
CA LYS A 45 -8.82 -5.08 8.00
C LYS A 45 -9.65 -6.19 7.37
N LYS A 46 -10.81 -5.83 6.85
CA LYS A 46 -11.68 -6.82 6.21
C LYS A 46 -11.01 -7.44 5.00
N LYS A 47 -10.41 -6.61 4.16
CA LYS A 47 -9.70 -7.06 2.97
C LYS A 47 -8.52 -7.94 3.34
N LEU A 48 -7.76 -7.50 4.33
CA LEU A 48 -6.60 -8.23 4.80
C LEU A 48 -7.00 -9.61 5.32
N ARG A 49 -8.07 -9.67 6.10
CA ARG A 49 -8.57 -10.93 6.64
C ARG A 49 -8.99 -11.88 5.52
N SER A 50 -9.62 -11.36 4.47
CA SER A 50 -10.08 -12.21 3.37
C SER A 50 -8.93 -12.80 2.57
N LEU A 51 -7.76 -12.18 2.63
CA LEU A 51 -6.58 -12.64 1.90
C LEU A 51 -5.62 -13.45 2.76
N TYR A 52 -5.95 -13.63 4.04
CA TYR A 52 -5.01 -14.20 4.99
C TYR A 52 -4.50 -15.57 4.58
N PHE A 53 -5.38 -16.44 4.10
CA PHE A 53 -4.96 -17.79 3.76
C PHE A 53 -4.05 -17.83 2.54
N LYS A 54 -4.23 -16.92 1.60
CA LYS A 54 -3.40 -16.89 0.41
C LYS A 54 -2.04 -16.25 0.65
N GLU A 55 -2.01 -15.22 1.49
CA GLU A 55 -0.82 -14.38 1.68
C GLU A 55 -0.38 -14.37 3.13
N LYS A 56 -0.54 -15.49 3.80
CA LYS A 56 -0.33 -15.58 5.25
C LYS A 56 1.03 -15.07 5.71
N ALA A 57 2.10 -15.50 5.04
CA ALA A 57 3.45 -15.12 5.45
C ALA A 57 3.66 -13.61 5.32
N LEU A 58 3.22 -13.05 4.21
CA LEU A 58 3.39 -11.63 3.94
C LEU A 58 2.54 -10.79 4.90
N ILE A 59 1.30 -11.19 5.12
CA ILE A 59 0.40 -10.48 6.01
C ILE A 59 0.91 -10.50 7.44
N ARG A 60 1.35 -11.66 7.92
CA ARG A 60 1.88 -11.75 9.28
C ARG A 60 3.10 -10.87 9.49
N LYS A 61 3.92 -10.74 8.44
CA LYS A 61 5.15 -9.96 8.52
C LYS A 61 4.89 -8.46 8.47
N PHE A 62 3.91 -8.03 7.65
CA PHE A 62 3.74 -6.62 7.32
C PHE A 62 2.34 -6.07 7.60
N ASP A 63 1.53 -6.75 8.41
CA ASP A 63 0.14 -6.35 8.59
C ASP A 63 -0.01 -4.89 9.07
N LYS A 64 0.82 -4.46 10.00
CA LYS A 64 0.73 -3.10 10.53
C LYS A 64 1.07 -2.08 9.45
N GLN A 65 2.11 -2.33 8.68
CA GLN A 65 2.48 -1.42 7.59
C GLN A 65 1.40 -1.39 6.52
N ILE A 66 0.85 -2.55 6.18
CA ILE A 66 -0.21 -2.62 5.16
C ILE A 66 -1.44 -1.84 5.61
N LEU A 67 -1.86 -2.00 6.86
CA LEU A 67 -3.07 -1.35 7.36
C LEU A 67 -2.89 0.14 7.58
N SER A 68 -1.66 0.61 7.79
CA SER A 68 -1.41 2.01 8.11
C SER A 68 -0.83 2.81 6.95
N THR A 69 -0.82 2.25 5.75
CA THR A 69 -0.21 2.90 4.60
C THR A 69 -1.21 3.02 3.47
N ALA A 70 -1.24 4.19 2.84
CA ALA A 70 -1.93 4.39 1.57
C ALA A 70 -0.90 4.84 0.54
N ILE A 71 -1.10 4.45 -0.70
CA ILE A 71 -0.20 4.86 -1.78
C ILE A 71 -1.01 5.53 -2.86
N VAL A 72 -0.37 6.44 -3.59
CA VAL A 72 -0.97 7.11 -4.73
C VAL A 72 -0.16 6.74 -5.95
N CYS A 73 -0.83 6.26 -6.98
CA CYS A 73 -0.17 5.78 -8.19
C CYS A 73 -0.79 6.38 -9.44
N MET A 74 0.04 6.58 -10.45
CA MET A 74 -0.42 6.80 -11.82
C MET A 74 0.03 5.58 -12.61
N GLY A 75 -0.95 4.79 -13.08
CA GLY A 75 -0.62 3.52 -13.70
C GLY A 75 0.16 2.64 -12.72
N SER A 76 1.33 2.19 -13.12
CA SER A 76 2.19 1.37 -12.28
C SER A 76 3.30 2.16 -11.61
N THR A 77 3.18 3.49 -11.56
CA THR A 77 4.18 4.35 -10.91
C THR A 77 3.64 4.85 -9.59
N VAL A 78 4.34 4.52 -8.51
CA VAL A 78 4.00 5.02 -7.17
C VAL A 78 4.53 6.44 -7.05
N ILE A 79 3.62 7.39 -6.85
CA ILE A 79 3.96 8.80 -6.74
C ILE A 79 4.33 9.15 -5.32
N THR A 80 3.59 8.63 -4.36
CA THR A 80 3.85 8.88 -2.94
C THR A 80 3.24 7.78 -2.10
N ALA A 81 3.72 7.67 -0.87
CA ALA A 81 3.16 6.79 0.14
C ALA A 81 2.93 7.62 1.40
N MET A 82 1.84 7.36 2.09
CA MET A 82 1.48 8.15 3.26
C MET A 82 0.97 7.25 4.38
N LYS A 83 1.13 7.70 5.60
CA LYS A 83 0.58 7.01 6.74
C LYS A 83 -0.89 7.39 6.91
N ILE A 84 -1.71 6.40 7.24
CA ILE A 84 -3.10 6.63 7.60
C ILE A 84 -3.33 5.98 8.95
N SER A 85 -4.34 6.45 9.67
CA SER A 85 -4.67 5.86 10.94
C SER A 85 -5.18 4.45 10.75
N GLU A 86 -4.64 3.52 11.51
CA GLU A 86 -5.13 2.16 11.50
C GLU A 86 -6.59 2.15 11.92
N GLY A 87 -7.42 1.46 11.14
CA GLY A 87 -8.82 1.44 11.43
C GLY A 87 -9.65 2.45 10.66
N VAL A 88 -9.03 3.40 9.98
CA VAL A 88 -9.73 4.30 9.07
C VAL A 88 -10.06 3.53 7.79
N ARG A 89 -11.29 3.68 7.31
CA ARG A 89 -11.74 2.96 6.12
C ARG A 89 -12.20 3.91 5.04
#